data_4db68791d07774718d7e517150404c09
#
_entry.id   4db68791d07774718d7e517150404c09
#
_cell.length_a   1.000
_cell.length_b   1.000
_cell.length_c   1.000
_cell.angle_alpha   90.00
_cell.angle_beta   90.00
_cell.angle_gamma   90.00
#
_symmetry.space_group_name_H-M   'P 1'
#
loop_
_entity.id
_entity.type
_entity.pdbx_description
1 polymer ?
#
loop_
_entity_poly.entity_id
_entity_poly.type
_entity_poly.pdbx_seq_one_letter_code
_entity_poly.pdbx_strand_id
1 'polypeptide(L)'
;MKALIIEDETAAALNLEAILKQVAPGVEVIGTLESVEESIGWLRANPQPDLLFMDIHLADGDSFRIFDAVEVTAPVVFTTAYDQYALEAFRVNSIDYLLKPINNADVQRALGKLERLSKGERRDYGFRVRTMAAARHEQAFLVHVRDRIIPLRREQIAYCYTSNEKVTA
;
A
#
# COMPACT_ATOMS: atom_id res chain seq x y z
N MET A 1 -2.52 -11.17 16.73
CA MET A 1 -2.80 -10.64 15.37
C MET A 1 -1.66 -11.09 14.46
N LYS A 2 -1.98 -11.74 13.34
CA LYS A 2 -1.00 -12.26 12.36
C LYS A 2 -0.76 -11.25 11.26
N ALA A 3 0.48 -10.82 11.08
CA ALA A 3 0.88 -9.90 10.02
C ALA A 3 1.79 -10.61 9.01
N LEU A 4 1.61 -10.31 7.73
CA LEU A 4 2.49 -10.74 6.65
C LEU A 4 3.17 -9.51 6.06
N ILE A 5 4.47 -9.59 5.78
CA ILE A 5 5.26 -8.54 5.17
C ILE A 5 5.57 -8.95 3.72
N ILE A 6 5.38 -8.03 2.78
CA ILE A 6 5.74 -8.18 1.38
C ILE A 6 6.71 -7.04 1.06
N GLU A 7 8.00 -7.38 0.94
CA GLU A 7 9.09 -6.42 0.86
C GLU A 7 10.34 -7.12 0.32
N ASP A 8 10.88 -6.67 -0.80
CA ASP A 8 12.07 -7.25 -1.44
C ASP A 8 13.39 -6.75 -0.82
N GLU A 9 13.35 -5.63 -0.12
CA GLU A 9 14.50 -5.08 0.56
C GLU A 9 14.64 -5.67 1.97
N THR A 10 15.50 -6.68 2.14
CA THR A 10 15.72 -7.40 3.41
C THR A 10 15.93 -6.45 4.61
N ALA A 11 16.68 -5.35 4.41
CA ALA A 11 16.94 -4.38 5.48
C ALA A 11 15.65 -3.64 5.92
N ALA A 12 14.77 -3.31 4.98
CA ALA A 12 13.49 -2.67 5.26
C ALA A 12 12.53 -3.62 5.98
N ALA A 13 12.48 -4.87 5.54
CA ALA A 13 11.68 -5.92 6.20
C ALA A 13 12.13 -6.16 7.64
N LEU A 14 13.42 -6.32 7.89
CA LEU A 14 13.99 -6.50 9.23
C LEU A 14 13.75 -5.29 10.14
N ASN A 15 13.85 -4.07 9.59
CA ASN A 15 13.53 -2.84 10.33
C ASN A 15 12.05 -2.82 10.75
N LEU A 16 11.14 -3.13 9.83
CA LEU A 16 9.71 -3.19 10.13
C LEU A 16 9.38 -4.25 11.18
N GLU A 17 9.97 -5.44 11.08
CA GLU A 17 9.83 -6.47 12.11
C GLU A 17 10.31 -6.01 13.50
N ALA A 18 11.48 -5.35 13.55
CA ALA A 18 12.03 -4.83 14.79
C ALA A 18 11.11 -3.78 15.42
N ILE A 19 10.54 -2.88 14.59
CA ILE A 19 9.57 -1.89 15.04
C ILE A 19 8.31 -2.57 15.57
N LEU A 20 7.75 -3.55 14.83
CA LEU A 20 6.56 -4.29 15.26
C LEU A 20 6.77 -4.99 16.60
N LYS A 21 7.92 -5.65 16.80
CA LYS A 21 8.28 -6.26 18.09
C LYS A 21 8.34 -5.26 19.25
N GLN A 22 8.77 -4.03 18.96
CA GLN A 22 8.89 -2.98 19.96
C GLN A 22 7.55 -2.31 20.31
N VAL A 23 6.76 -1.94 19.30
CA VAL A 23 5.56 -1.11 19.49
C VAL A 23 4.27 -1.90 19.60
N ALA A 24 4.26 -3.15 19.14
CA ALA A 24 3.10 -4.02 19.12
C ALA A 24 3.48 -5.50 19.34
N PRO A 25 3.96 -5.89 20.53
CA PRO A 25 4.44 -7.25 20.82
C PRO A 25 3.36 -8.32 20.65
N GLY A 26 2.08 -7.96 20.56
CA GLY A 26 0.98 -8.87 20.25
C GLY A 26 0.77 -9.15 18.76
N VAL A 27 1.58 -8.54 17.88
CA VAL A 27 1.60 -8.81 16.44
C VAL A 27 2.66 -9.87 16.15
N GLU A 28 2.22 -10.97 15.56
CA GLU A 28 3.08 -12.06 15.10
C GLU A 28 3.33 -11.87 13.59
N VAL A 29 4.58 -11.67 13.19
CA VAL A 29 4.97 -11.71 11.78
C VAL A 29 5.07 -13.16 11.36
N ILE A 30 4.15 -13.60 10.49
CA ILE A 30 4.02 -15.00 10.05
C ILE A 30 4.85 -15.32 8.80
N GLY A 31 5.46 -14.33 8.18
CA GLY A 31 6.35 -14.48 7.03
C GLY A 31 6.73 -13.14 6.42
N THR A 32 7.79 -13.19 5.63
CA THR A 32 8.25 -12.10 4.77
C THR A 32 8.41 -12.67 3.37
N LEU A 33 7.80 -12.01 2.38
CA LEU A 33 7.80 -12.41 0.98
C LEU A 33 8.48 -11.33 0.16
N GLU A 34 9.30 -11.72 -0.82
CA GLU A 34 10.21 -10.80 -1.49
C GLU A 34 9.75 -10.43 -2.92
N SER A 35 8.65 -11.03 -3.41
CA SER A 35 8.20 -10.79 -4.78
C SER A 35 6.69 -10.87 -4.95
N VAL A 36 6.20 -10.33 -6.06
CA VAL A 36 4.80 -10.46 -6.47
C VAL A 36 4.42 -11.92 -6.67
N GLU A 37 5.30 -12.69 -7.35
CA GLU A 37 5.03 -14.10 -7.67
C GLU A 37 4.94 -14.95 -6.40
N GLU A 38 5.89 -14.80 -5.48
CA GLU A 38 5.89 -15.49 -4.20
C GLU A 38 4.65 -15.14 -3.38
N SER A 39 4.28 -13.86 -3.35
CA SER A 39 3.09 -13.36 -2.64
C SER A 39 1.79 -13.95 -3.17
N ILE A 40 1.65 -14.04 -4.49
CA ILE A 40 0.50 -14.68 -5.13
C ILE A 40 0.44 -16.16 -4.74
N GLY A 41 1.56 -16.86 -4.81
CA GLY A 41 1.66 -18.28 -4.43
C GLY A 41 1.26 -18.50 -2.96
N TRP A 42 1.82 -17.69 -2.07
CA TRP A 42 1.56 -17.79 -0.63
C TRP A 42 0.07 -17.51 -0.30
N LEU A 43 -0.48 -16.43 -0.82
CA LEU A 43 -1.87 -16.02 -0.56
C LEU A 43 -2.91 -17.00 -1.13
N ARG A 44 -2.57 -17.77 -2.17
CA ARG A 44 -3.40 -18.86 -2.68
C ARG A 44 -3.38 -20.10 -1.80
N ALA A 45 -2.23 -20.38 -1.18
CA ALA A 45 -2.00 -21.61 -0.44
C ALA A 45 -2.32 -21.52 1.05
N ASN A 46 -2.45 -20.30 1.58
CA ASN A 46 -2.58 -20.06 3.02
C ASN A 46 -3.83 -19.23 3.37
N PRO A 47 -4.32 -19.33 4.60
CA PRO A 47 -5.35 -18.42 5.10
C PRO A 47 -4.88 -16.96 5.06
N GLN A 48 -5.81 -16.04 4.81
CA GLN A 48 -5.51 -14.61 4.85
C GLN A 48 -4.98 -14.17 6.22
N PRO A 49 -3.92 -13.35 6.27
CA PRO A 49 -3.45 -12.76 7.52
C PRO A 49 -4.45 -11.72 8.07
N ASP A 50 -4.26 -11.30 9.31
CA ASP A 50 -5.04 -10.22 9.91
C ASP A 50 -4.64 -8.84 9.37
N LEU A 51 -3.41 -8.72 8.84
CA LEU A 51 -2.82 -7.49 8.29
C LEU A 51 -1.73 -7.81 7.28
N LEU A 52 -1.68 -7.03 6.20
CA LEU A 52 -0.59 -7.02 5.23
C LEU A 52 0.18 -5.70 5.34
N PHE A 53 1.50 -5.78 5.48
CA PHE A 53 2.40 -4.69 5.11
C PHE A 53 2.95 -4.99 3.72
N MET A 54 2.84 -4.06 2.80
CA MET A 54 3.12 -4.32 1.39
C MET A 54 3.87 -3.16 0.76
N ASP A 55 5.10 -3.40 0.31
CA ASP A 55 5.77 -2.42 -0.54
C ASP A 55 5.00 -2.27 -1.86
N ILE A 56 4.93 -1.05 -2.35
CA ILE A 56 4.28 -0.75 -3.63
C ILE A 56 5.12 -1.28 -4.79
N HIS A 57 6.45 -1.14 -4.70
CA HIS A 57 7.37 -1.54 -5.75
C HIS A 57 8.29 -2.66 -5.28
N LEU A 58 8.12 -3.83 -5.86
CA LEU A 58 8.97 -5.00 -5.66
C LEU A 58 9.89 -5.20 -6.87
N ALA A 59 10.97 -5.96 -6.72
CA ALA A 59 11.95 -6.18 -7.79
C ALA A 59 11.35 -6.80 -9.07
N ASP A 60 10.29 -7.61 -8.93
CA ASP A 60 9.60 -8.26 -10.05
C ASP A 60 8.37 -7.50 -10.53
N GLY A 61 8.08 -6.31 -9.98
CA GLY A 61 7.04 -5.40 -10.43
C GLY A 61 6.20 -4.76 -9.35
N ASP A 62 5.09 -4.20 -9.78
CA ASP A 62 4.16 -3.47 -8.94
C ASP A 62 3.32 -4.45 -8.09
N SER A 63 3.31 -4.29 -6.77
CA SER A 63 2.57 -5.17 -5.86
C SER A 63 1.04 -5.14 -6.08
N PHE A 64 0.52 -4.14 -6.77
CA PHE A 64 -0.91 -4.13 -7.14
C PHE A 64 -1.32 -5.30 -8.03
N ARG A 65 -0.38 -5.91 -8.78
CA ARG A 65 -0.63 -7.13 -9.56
C ARG A 65 -1.10 -8.31 -8.69
N ILE A 66 -0.78 -8.30 -7.41
CA ILE A 66 -1.25 -9.32 -6.47
C ILE A 66 -2.79 -9.31 -6.39
N PHE A 67 -3.39 -8.11 -6.36
CA PHE A 67 -4.85 -7.96 -6.28
C PHE A 67 -5.59 -8.37 -7.57
N ASP A 68 -4.89 -8.35 -8.71
CA ASP A 68 -5.43 -8.85 -9.98
C ASP A 68 -5.40 -10.38 -10.04
N ALA A 69 -4.45 -11.02 -9.33
CA ALA A 69 -4.21 -12.45 -9.39
C ALA A 69 -4.91 -13.24 -8.29
N VAL A 70 -5.12 -12.64 -7.10
CA VAL A 70 -5.74 -13.28 -5.93
C VAL A 70 -6.69 -12.33 -5.22
N GLU A 71 -7.71 -12.89 -4.57
CA GLU A 71 -8.58 -12.10 -3.70
C GLU A 71 -7.86 -11.83 -2.37
N VAL A 72 -7.56 -10.56 -2.11
CA VAL A 72 -6.99 -10.08 -0.84
C VAL A 72 -8.10 -9.46 -0.02
N THR A 73 -8.45 -10.11 1.09
CA THR A 73 -9.48 -9.64 2.03
C THR A 73 -8.87 -9.04 3.30
N ALA A 74 -7.57 -9.28 3.51
CA ALA A 74 -6.83 -8.70 4.61
C ALA A 74 -6.70 -7.18 4.45
N PRO A 75 -6.77 -6.43 5.54
CA PRO A 75 -6.38 -5.02 5.58
C PRO A 75 -4.93 -4.84 5.13
N VAL A 76 -4.65 -3.77 4.37
CA VAL A 76 -3.33 -3.48 3.82
C VAL A 76 -2.82 -2.14 4.33
N VAL A 77 -1.57 -2.14 4.78
CA VAL A 77 -0.76 -0.95 5.02
C VAL A 77 0.35 -0.95 3.97
N PHE A 78 0.34 0.03 3.09
CA PHE A 78 1.40 0.15 2.10
C PHE A 78 2.66 0.75 2.70
N THR A 79 3.81 0.26 2.24
CA THR A 79 5.12 0.85 2.47
C THR A 79 5.68 1.38 1.15
N THR A 80 6.48 2.43 1.16
CA THR A 80 7.02 3.01 -0.07
C THR A 80 8.17 3.96 0.20
N ALA A 81 9.10 4.06 -0.74
CA ALA A 81 10.14 5.09 -0.79
C ALA A 81 9.69 6.36 -1.54
N TYR A 82 8.51 6.35 -2.16
CA TYR A 82 8.04 7.45 -3.00
C TYR A 82 7.41 8.59 -2.20
N ASP A 83 7.60 9.81 -2.70
CA ASP A 83 7.18 11.04 -2.07
C ASP A 83 5.66 11.13 -1.86
N GLN A 84 5.23 11.79 -0.81
CA GLN A 84 3.85 11.86 -0.28
C GLN A 84 2.80 12.25 -1.33
N TYR A 85 3.16 13.03 -2.33
CA TYR A 85 2.20 13.60 -3.29
C TYR A 85 1.61 12.60 -4.27
N ALA A 86 2.36 11.57 -4.66
CA ALA A 86 1.86 10.53 -5.58
C ALA A 86 0.86 9.57 -4.91
N LEU A 87 0.87 9.51 -3.58
CA LEU A 87 0.14 8.51 -2.81
C LEU A 87 -1.05 9.08 -2.01
N GLU A 88 -1.26 10.39 -1.99
CA GLU A 88 -2.43 10.96 -1.30
C GLU A 88 -3.77 10.42 -1.84
N ALA A 89 -3.83 10.08 -3.12
CA ALA A 89 -4.99 9.40 -3.70
C ALA A 89 -5.21 8.00 -3.15
N PHE A 90 -4.16 7.34 -2.67
CA PHE A 90 -4.24 6.02 -2.04
C PHE A 90 -4.63 6.09 -0.56
N ARG A 91 -4.45 7.23 0.12
CA ARG A 91 -4.84 7.42 1.52
C ARG A 91 -6.31 7.15 1.80
N VAL A 92 -7.16 7.36 0.83
CA VAL A 92 -8.62 7.25 1.00
C VAL A 92 -9.07 5.79 1.12
N ASN A 93 -8.28 4.83 0.66
CA ASN A 93 -8.71 3.44 0.47
C ASN A 93 -7.82 2.34 1.04
N SER A 94 -6.62 2.66 1.56
CA SER A 94 -5.83 1.74 2.41
C SER A 94 -6.00 2.12 3.87
N ILE A 95 -5.62 1.21 4.79
CA ILE A 95 -5.62 1.55 6.21
C ILE A 95 -4.68 2.71 6.48
N ASP A 96 -3.46 2.59 5.97
CA ASP A 96 -2.43 3.63 6.00
C ASP A 96 -1.36 3.36 4.94
N TYR A 97 -0.42 4.29 4.80
CA TYR A 97 0.83 4.05 4.10
C TYR A 97 1.98 4.61 4.92
N LEU A 98 3.11 3.96 4.82
CA LEU A 98 4.31 4.30 5.57
C LEU A 98 5.40 4.65 4.59
N LEU A 99 5.99 5.85 4.77
CA LEU A 99 7.17 6.26 3.99
C LEU A 99 8.42 5.62 4.58
N LYS A 100 9.27 5.08 3.72
CA LYS A 100 10.60 4.63 4.09
C LYS A 100 11.53 5.86 4.29
N PRO A 101 12.35 5.91 5.34
CA PRO A 101 12.51 4.91 6.38
C PRO A 101 11.36 4.91 7.39
N ILE A 102 10.79 3.72 7.64
CA ILE A 102 9.65 3.53 8.54
C ILE A 102 10.12 3.75 10.00
N ASN A 103 9.31 4.42 10.79
CA ASN A 103 9.56 4.67 12.20
C ASN A 103 8.42 4.15 13.11
N ASN A 104 8.68 4.12 14.43
CA ASN A 104 7.76 3.61 15.44
C ASN A 104 6.41 4.33 15.43
N ALA A 105 6.40 5.66 15.27
CA ALA A 105 5.18 6.46 15.32
C ALA A 105 4.26 6.15 14.12
N ASP A 106 4.85 5.90 12.95
CA ASP A 106 4.11 5.53 11.75
C ASP A 106 3.40 4.20 11.91
N VAL A 107 4.10 3.18 12.42
CA VAL A 107 3.52 1.85 12.67
C VAL A 107 2.42 1.92 13.73
N GLN A 108 2.66 2.65 14.84
CA GLN A 108 1.63 2.86 15.87
C GLN A 108 0.39 3.55 15.31
N ARG A 109 0.56 4.57 14.47
CA ARG A 109 -0.54 5.26 13.80
C ARG A 109 -1.35 4.30 12.92
N ALA A 110 -0.69 3.49 12.10
CA ALA A 110 -1.34 2.53 11.21
C ALA A 110 -2.13 1.46 11.99
N LEU A 111 -1.52 0.88 13.03
CA LEU A 111 -2.18 -0.09 13.90
C LEU A 111 -3.37 0.51 14.65
N GLY A 112 -3.25 1.74 15.15
CA GLY A 112 -4.35 2.46 15.80
C GLY A 112 -5.52 2.76 14.86
N LYS A 113 -5.27 2.94 13.55
CA LYS A 113 -6.33 3.02 12.53
C LYS A 113 -7.01 1.67 12.35
N LEU A 114 -6.23 0.59 12.25
CA LEU A 114 -6.75 -0.77 12.11
C LEU A 114 -7.66 -1.18 13.27
N GLU A 115 -7.29 -0.85 14.50
CA GLU A 115 -8.09 -1.18 15.70
C GLU A 115 -9.46 -0.49 15.70
N ARG A 116 -9.55 0.72 15.15
CA ARG A 116 -10.80 1.50 15.07
C ARG A 116 -11.80 0.96 14.05
N LEU A 117 -11.34 0.10 13.13
CA LEU A 117 -12.21 -0.46 12.11
C LEU A 117 -13.01 -1.63 12.67
N SER A 118 -14.30 -1.67 12.36
CA SER A 118 -15.14 -2.84 12.63
C SER A 118 -14.67 -4.06 11.82
N LYS A 119 -15.01 -5.27 12.28
CA LYS A 119 -14.67 -6.51 11.55
C LYS A 119 -15.26 -6.54 10.13
N GLY A 120 -16.41 -5.88 9.91
CA GLY A 120 -17.02 -5.78 8.58
C GLY A 120 -16.23 -4.86 7.65
N GLU A 121 -15.83 -3.70 8.16
CA GLU A 121 -15.04 -2.72 7.40
C GLU A 121 -13.68 -3.28 7.00
N ARG A 122 -13.05 -4.10 7.83
CA ARG A 122 -11.76 -4.74 7.51
C ARG A 122 -11.81 -5.60 6.26
N ARG A 123 -12.91 -6.32 6.00
CA ARG A 123 -13.08 -7.14 4.79
C ARG A 123 -13.24 -6.30 3.52
N ASP A 124 -13.85 -5.13 3.64
CA ASP A 124 -14.07 -4.23 2.49
C ASP A 124 -12.78 -3.54 2.01
N TYR A 125 -11.73 -3.51 2.83
CA TYR A 125 -10.46 -2.88 2.46
C TYR A 125 -9.76 -3.57 1.29
N GLY A 126 -9.71 -4.89 1.28
CA GLY A 126 -9.12 -5.64 0.16
C GLY A 126 -9.85 -5.38 -1.16
N PHE A 127 -11.18 -5.32 -1.12
CA PHE A 127 -11.98 -4.98 -2.29
C PHE A 127 -11.71 -3.55 -2.80
N ARG A 128 -11.58 -2.57 -1.91
CA ARG A 128 -11.30 -1.18 -2.26
C ARG A 128 -9.93 -1.01 -2.90
N VAL A 129 -8.89 -1.65 -2.35
CA VAL A 129 -7.54 -1.63 -2.90
C VAL A 129 -7.51 -2.23 -4.31
N ARG A 130 -8.23 -3.34 -4.54
CA ARG A 130 -8.38 -3.95 -5.86
C ARG A 130 -9.04 -3.02 -6.88
N THR A 131 -10.09 -2.31 -6.47
CA THR A 131 -10.76 -1.32 -7.35
C THR A 131 -9.81 -0.21 -7.76
N MET A 132 -8.89 0.18 -6.89
CA MET A 132 -7.87 1.19 -7.19
C MET A 132 -6.75 0.67 -8.08
N ALA A 133 -6.31 -0.57 -7.88
CA ALA A 133 -5.35 -1.23 -8.76
C ALA A 133 -5.89 -1.28 -10.19
N ALA A 134 -7.17 -1.65 -10.36
CA ALA A 134 -7.82 -1.63 -11.67
C ALA A 134 -7.89 -0.23 -12.29
N ALA A 135 -8.14 0.81 -11.49
CA ALA A 135 -8.14 2.20 -11.98
C ALA A 135 -6.75 2.69 -12.44
N ARG A 136 -5.67 2.08 -11.93
CA ARG A 136 -4.29 2.41 -12.34
C ARG A 136 -3.97 1.96 -13.77
N HIS A 137 -4.61 0.93 -14.29
CA HIS A 137 -4.51 0.54 -15.70
C HIS A 137 -5.13 1.59 -16.64
N GLU A 138 -5.98 2.48 -16.14
CA GLU A 138 -6.55 3.61 -16.88
C GLU A 138 -5.68 4.88 -16.74
N GLN A 139 -4.36 4.81 -16.72
CA GLN A 139 -3.39 5.93 -16.77
C GLN A 139 -3.99 7.28 -16.32
N ALA A 140 -4.40 7.38 -15.05
CA ALA A 140 -4.87 8.62 -14.48
C ALA A 140 -3.69 9.43 -13.93
N PHE A 141 -3.61 10.71 -14.30
CA PHE A 141 -2.63 11.65 -13.75
C PHE A 141 -3.28 12.41 -12.59
N LEU A 142 -2.54 12.55 -11.50
CA LEU A 142 -2.99 13.32 -10.34
C LEU A 142 -2.56 14.77 -10.51
N VAL A 143 -3.53 15.68 -10.60
CA VAL A 143 -3.26 17.10 -10.79
C VAL A 143 -3.71 17.88 -9.57
N HIS A 144 -2.80 18.71 -9.03
CA HIS A 144 -3.12 19.65 -7.97
C HIS A 144 -3.93 20.83 -8.51
N VAL A 145 -5.17 20.99 -8.00
CA VAL A 145 -6.00 22.16 -8.28
C VAL A 145 -6.34 22.82 -6.96
N ARG A 146 -5.62 23.89 -6.63
CA ARG A 146 -5.70 24.58 -5.31
C ARG A 146 -5.42 23.60 -4.17
N ASP A 147 -6.40 23.36 -3.28
CA ASP A 147 -6.30 22.47 -2.11
C ASP A 147 -6.81 21.05 -2.38
N ARG A 148 -7.02 20.66 -3.63
CA ARG A 148 -7.57 19.37 -4.02
C ARG A 148 -6.69 18.67 -5.04
N ILE A 149 -6.57 17.36 -4.90
CA ILE A 149 -5.97 16.50 -5.91
C ILE A 149 -7.10 15.91 -6.75
N ILE A 150 -7.05 16.13 -8.05
CA ILE A 150 -8.05 15.64 -9.00
C ILE A 150 -7.39 14.60 -9.89
N PRO A 151 -7.91 13.35 -9.94
CA PRO A 151 -7.44 12.37 -10.92
C PRO A 151 -7.97 12.77 -12.30
N LEU A 152 -7.05 13.05 -13.23
CA LEU A 152 -7.36 13.26 -14.65
C LEU A 152 -7.04 12.00 -15.43
N ARG A 153 -8.00 11.49 -16.18
CA ARG A 153 -7.78 10.41 -17.13
C ARG A 153 -6.99 10.94 -18.34
N ARG A 154 -6.22 10.07 -18.99
CA ARG A 154 -5.41 10.43 -20.15
C ARG A 154 -6.22 11.17 -21.23
N GLU A 155 -7.48 10.76 -21.45
CA GLU A 155 -8.37 11.36 -22.45
C GLU A 155 -8.84 12.78 -22.05
N GLN A 156 -8.69 13.15 -20.78
CA GLN A 156 -9.05 14.48 -20.25
C GLN A 156 -7.89 15.48 -20.32
N ILE A 157 -6.69 15.01 -20.72
CA ILE A 157 -5.48 15.84 -20.79
C ILE A 157 -5.24 16.24 -22.24
N ALA A 158 -5.38 17.54 -22.52
CA ALA A 158 -5.12 18.08 -23.85
C ALA A 158 -3.61 18.20 -24.14
N TYR A 159 -2.83 18.66 -23.16
CA TYR A 159 -1.37 18.76 -23.22
C TYR A 159 -0.77 18.90 -21.81
N CYS A 160 0.51 18.55 -21.69
CA CYS A 160 1.30 18.79 -20.47
C CYS A 160 2.56 19.58 -20.87
N TYR A 161 2.96 20.53 -20.04
CA TYR A 161 4.25 21.21 -20.17
C TYR A 161 4.96 21.36 -18.84
N THR A 162 6.26 21.47 -18.86
CA THR A 162 7.07 21.71 -17.67
C THR A 162 7.49 23.18 -17.62
N SER A 163 7.33 23.81 -16.47
CA SER A 163 7.81 25.14 -16.19
C SER A 163 8.41 25.18 -14.79
N ASN A 164 9.67 25.59 -14.66
CA ASN A 164 10.39 25.67 -13.37
C ASN A 164 10.26 24.39 -12.53
N GLU A 165 10.56 23.23 -13.12
CA GLU A 165 10.48 21.90 -12.49
C GLU A 165 9.07 21.46 -12.05
N LYS A 166 8.03 22.18 -12.42
CA LYS A 166 6.64 21.77 -12.18
C LYS A 166 5.99 21.31 -13.47
N VAL A 167 5.21 20.24 -13.38
CA VAL A 167 4.37 19.77 -14.49
C VAL A 167 3.01 20.43 -14.38
N THR A 168 2.52 21.00 -15.48
CA THR A 168 1.19 21.59 -15.58
C THR A 168 0.42 20.94 -16.73
N ALA A 169 -0.84 20.65 -16.51
CA ALA A 169 -1.73 20.02 -17.49
C ALA A 169 -2.95 20.91 -17.74
#